data_942a3fdc2acf6d09d0d5af170caa0b25
#
_entry.id   942a3fdc2acf6d09d0d5af170caa0b25
#
_cell.length_a   1.000
_cell.length_b   1.000
_cell.length_c   1.000
_cell.angle_alpha   90.00
_cell.angle_beta   90.00
_cell.angle_gamma   90.00
#
_symmetry.space_group_name_H-M   'P 1'
#
loop_
_entity.id
_entity.type
_entity.pdbx_description
1 polymer ?
#
loop_
_entity_poly.entity_id
_entity_poly.type
_entity_poly.pdbx_seq_one_letter_code
_entity_poly.pdbx_strand_id
1 'polypeptide(L)'
;MNIDFKKFKVYDTLDKTTPIILDISKELANGLYKTAQGIDGHALALKIYNSTGEEDYNDLEIELIAKYANQYGTPFFIDALNSIK
;
A
#
# COMPACT_ATOMS: atom_id res chain seq x y z
N MET A 1 11.30 -3.02 -5.08
CA MET A 1 10.85 -1.64 -4.86
C MET A 1 10.70 -1.40 -3.37
N ASN A 2 11.34 -0.37 -2.87
CA ASN A 2 11.29 -0.05 -1.43
C ASN A 2 10.15 0.92 -1.15
N ILE A 3 9.30 0.56 -0.18
CA ILE A 3 8.15 1.39 0.19
C ILE A 3 8.05 1.43 1.71
N ASP A 4 7.74 2.60 2.26
CA ASP A 4 7.45 2.78 3.67
C ASP A 4 5.96 3.10 3.83
N PHE A 5 5.17 2.10 4.19
CA PHE A 5 3.72 2.29 4.38
C PHE A 5 3.38 2.96 5.70
N LYS A 6 4.34 3.14 6.60
CA LYS A 6 4.14 3.94 7.82
C LYS A 6 4.30 5.42 7.58
N LYS A 7 4.99 5.79 6.50
CA LYS A 7 5.18 7.18 6.08
C LYS A 7 4.86 7.30 4.59
N PHE A 8 3.63 6.96 4.24
CA PHE A 8 3.20 6.94 2.85
C PHE A 8 2.73 8.32 2.42
N LYS A 9 3.34 8.83 1.35
CA LYS A 9 3.05 10.16 0.83
C LYS A 9 1.86 10.10 -0.12
N VAL A 10 0.83 10.88 0.19
CA VAL A 10 -0.37 10.99 -0.64
C VAL A 10 -0.71 12.46 -0.86
N TYR A 11 -1.51 12.74 -1.88
CA TYR A 11 -2.08 14.06 -2.13
C TYR A 11 -3.60 13.92 -2.04
N ASP A 12 -4.22 14.69 -1.15
CA ASP A 12 -5.67 14.62 -0.93
C ASP A 12 -6.46 15.55 -1.87
N THR A 13 -5.76 16.31 -2.72
CA THR A 13 -6.37 17.19 -3.72
C THR A 13 -5.81 16.88 -5.10
N LEU A 14 -6.61 17.14 -6.15
CA LEU A 14 -6.20 16.86 -7.52
C LEU A 14 -5.06 17.75 -8.01
N ASP A 15 -4.85 18.92 -7.43
CA ASP A 15 -3.75 19.81 -7.80
C ASP A 15 -2.39 19.33 -7.29
N LYS A 16 -2.39 18.40 -6.34
CA LYS A 16 -1.17 17.76 -5.81
C LYS A 16 -0.12 18.76 -5.32
N THR A 17 -0.57 19.84 -4.69
CA THR A 17 0.32 20.90 -4.23
C THR A 17 0.89 20.64 -2.84
N THR A 18 0.11 19.99 -1.96
CA THR A 18 0.52 19.76 -0.56
C THR A 18 0.43 18.26 -0.25
N PRO A 19 1.58 17.57 -0.09
CA PRO A 19 1.55 16.15 0.26
C PRO A 19 1.19 15.95 1.73
N ILE A 20 0.53 14.83 2.00
CA ILE A 20 0.22 14.36 3.35
C ILE A 20 0.97 13.05 3.57
N ILE A 21 1.58 12.90 4.74
CA ILE A 21 2.25 11.65 5.12
C ILE A 21 1.34 10.89 6.06
N LEU A 22 0.96 9.67 5.66
CA LEU A 22 0.03 8.84 6.41
C LEU A 22 0.65 7.49 6.74
N ASP A 23 0.32 6.96 7.92
CA ASP A 23 0.60 5.56 8.25
C ASP A 23 -0.60 4.74 7.82
N ILE A 24 -0.46 4.02 6.70
CA ILE A 24 -1.50 3.16 6.14
C ILE A 24 -1.18 1.69 6.32
N SER A 25 -0.10 1.36 7.03
CA SER A 25 0.38 -0.02 7.12
C SER A 25 -0.66 -0.97 7.72
N LYS A 26 -1.30 -0.57 8.80
CA LYS A 26 -2.30 -1.42 9.47
C LYS A 26 -3.56 -1.58 8.64
N GLU A 27 -4.05 -0.51 8.05
CA GLU A 27 -5.25 -0.55 7.21
C GLU A 27 -5.03 -1.41 5.97
N LEU A 28 -3.89 -1.23 5.32
CA LEU A 28 -3.52 -2.03 4.15
C LEU A 28 -3.35 -3.49 4.52
N ALA A 29 -2.63 -3.78 5.59
CA ALA A 29 -2.40 -5.16 6.04
C ALA A 29 -3.70 -5.87 6.39
N ASN A 30 -4.58 -5.21 7.15
CA ASN A 30 -5.87 -5.79 7.52
C ASN A 30 -6.77 -5.98 6.31
N GLY A 31 -6.77 -5.03 5.37
CA GLY A 31 -7.52 -5.15 4.13
C GLY A 31 -7.06 -6.34 3.29
N LEU A 32 -5.76 -6.49 3.12
CA LEU A 32 -5.18 -7.64 2.41
C LEU A 32 -5.51 -8.94 3.12
N TYR A 33 -5.43 -8.97 4.44
CA TYR A 33 -5.75 -10.15 5.24
C TYR A 33 -7.19 -10.61 5.03
N LYS A 34 -8.12 -9.69 4.88
CA LYS A 34 -9.54 -10.00 4.70
C LYS A 34 -9.90 -10.37 3.26
N THR A 35 -9.20 -9.82 2.29
CA THR A 35 -9.64 -9.88 0.88
C THR A 35 -8.71 -10.68 -0.02
N ALA A 36 -7.40 -10.72 0.28
CA ALA A 36 -6.46 -11.46 -0.54
C ALA A 36 -6.66 -12.97 -0.35
N GLN A 37 -6.45 -13.72 -1.42
CA GLN A 37 -6.58 -15.16 -1.39
C GLN A 37 -5.21 -15.83 -1.43
N GLY A 38 -5.09 -16.94 -0.68
CA GLY A 38 -3.90 -17.75 -0.70
C GLY A 38 -2.81 -17.30 0.26
N ILE A 39 -1.75 -18.11 0.29
CA ILE A 39 -0.62 -17.93 1.20
C ILE A 39 0.16 -16.64 0.92
N ASP A 40 0.30 -16.29 -0.37
CA ASP A 40 1.07 -15.10 -0.76
C ASP A 40 0.43 -13.81 -0.22
N GLY A 41 -0.90 -13.72 -0.30
CA GLY A 41 -1.63 -12.57 0.26
C GLY A 41 -1.52 -12.50 1.76
N HIS A 42 -1.62 -13.63 2.44
CA HIS A 42 -1.46 -13.71 3.90
C HIS A 42 -0.05 -13.30 4.33
N ALA A 43 0.97 -13.82 3.67
CA ALA A 43 2.36 -13.50 3.97
C ALA A 43 2.64 -12.01 3.75
N LEU A 44 2.12 -11.43 2.66
CA LEU A 44 2.26 -10.00 2.37
C LEU A 44 1.59 -9.15 3.45
N ALA A 45 0.39 -9.52 3.88
CA ALA A 45 -0.32 -8.80 4.93
C ALA A 45 0.51 -8.76 6.22
N LEU A 46 1.09 -9.89 6.63
CA LEU A 46 1.95 -9.96 7.81
C LEU A 46 3.22 -9.12 7.64
N LYS A 47 3.83 -9.15 6.46
CA LYS A 47 5.03 -8.37 6.17
C LYS A 47 4.77 -6.87 6.32
N ILE A 48 3.65 -6.38 5.79
CA ILE A 48 3.27 -4.97 5.89
C ILE A 48 2.94 -4.61 7.34
N TYR A 49 2.16 -5.44 8.02
CA TYR A 49 1.76 -5.20 9.41
C TYR A 49 2.96 -5.10 10.35
N ASN A 50 3.96 -5.97 10.14
CA ASN A 50 5.16 -6.03 10.98
C ASN A 50 6.28 -5.11 10.49
N SER A 51 6.08 -4.36 9.40
CA SER A 51 7.11 -3.45 8.89
C SER A 51 7.41 -2.35 9.92
N THR A 52 8.68 -2.00 10.05
CA THR A 52 9.13 -0.95 10.96
C THR A 52 9.53 0.33 10.24
N GLY A 53 9.45 0.33 8.93
CA GLY A 53 9.81 1.45 8.08
C GLY A 53 9.81 1.00 6.63
N GLU A 54 10.85 1.40 5.89
CA GLU A 54 10.99 1.02 4.50
C GLU A 54 11.30 -0.47 4.36
N GLU A 55 10.54 -1.15 3.49
CA GLU A 55 10.71 -2.56 3.20
C GLU A 55 10.80 -2.76 1.69
N ASP A 56 11.52 -3.80 1.27
CA ASP A 56 11.61 -4.17 -0.14
C ASP A 56 10.47 -5.11 -0.51
N TYR A 57 9.68 -4.73 -1.52
CA TYR A 57 8.59 -5.55 -2.05
C TYR A 57 8.92 -5.99 -3.46
N ASN A 58 8.78 -7.29 -3.74
CA ASN A 58 9.02 -7.84 -5.08
C ASN A 58 7.84 -7.55 -6.01
N ASP A 59 8.00 -7.92 -7.29
CA ASP A 59 6.98 -7.63 -8.30
C ASP A 59 5.63 -8.28 -8.00
N LEU A 60 5.62 -9.52 -7.51
CA LEU A 60 4.39 -10.19 -7.14
C LEU A 60 3.68 -9.47 -5.99
N GLU A 61 4.44 -9.05 -4.98
CA GLU A 61 3.90 -8.30 -3.85
C GLU A 61 3.30 -6.97 -4.30
N ILE A 62 3.98 -6.26 -5.19
CA ILE A 62 3.48 -5.01 -5.76
C ILE A 62 2.20 -5.24 -6.56
N GLU A 63 2.13 -6.32 -7.34
CA GLU A 63 0.91 -6.67 -8.08
C GLU A 63 -0.28 -6.93 -7.15
N LEU A 64 -0.06 -7.61 -6.04
CA LEU A 64 -1.11 -7.88 -5.06
C LEU A 64 -1.60 -6.59 -4.42
N ILE A 65 -0.69 -5.69 -4.06
CA ILE A 65 -1.04 -4.39 -3.50
C ILE A 65 -1.83 -3.55 -4.52
N ALA A 66 -1.39 -3.53 -5.77
CA ALA A 66 -2.07 -2.78 -6.84
C ALA A 66 -3.48 -3.34 -7.10
N LYS A 67 -3.63 -4.65 -7.11
CA LYS A 67 -4.94 -5.28 -7.27
C LYS A 67 -5.88 -4.92 -6.13
N TYR A 68 -5.40 -4.94 -4.90
CA TYR A 68 -6.18 -4.52 -3.74
C TYR A 68 -6.59 -3.06 -3.86
N ALA A 69 -5.65 -2.18 -4.21
CA ALA A 69 -5.90 -0.76 -4.35
C ALA A 69 -6.95 -0.46 -5.42
N ASN A 70 -6.91 -1.16 -6.54
CA ASN A 70 -7.87 -0.98 -7.63
C ASN A 70 -9.28 -1.42 -7.26
N GLN A 71 -9.41 -2.42 -6.39
CA GLN A 71 -10.72 -2.94 -5.98
C GLN A 71 -11.32 -2.21 -4.78
N TYR A 72 -10.49 -1.81 -3.83
CA TYR A 72 -10.97 -1.33 -2.53
C TYR A 72 -10.40 0.02 -2.12
N GLY A 73 -9.37 0.50 -2.81
CA GLY A 73 -8.71 1.75 -2.46
C GLY A 73 -9.45 2.98 -2.95
N THR A 74 -9.12 4.12 -2.35
CA THR A 74 -9.61 5.40 -2.80
C THR A 74 -8.76 5.93 -3.96
N PRO A 75 -9.29 6.85 -4.81
CA PRO A 75 -8.51 7.40 -5.92
C PRO A 75 -7.18 8.02 -5.50
N PHE A 76 -7.11 8.74 -4.39
CA PHE A 76 -5.86 9.36 -3.99
C PHE A 76 -4.81 8.33 -3.58
N PHE A 77 -5.22 7.19 -3.01
CA PHE A 77 -4.31 6.09 -2.69
C PHE A 77 -3.78 5.42 -3.98
N ILE A 78 -4.67 5.18 -4.94
CA ILE A 78 -4.31 4.60 -6.24
C ILE A 78 -3.30 5.50 -6.96
N ASP A 79 -3.53 6.81 -7.00
CA ASP A 79 -2.63 7.76 -7.62
C ASP A 79 -1.27 7.79 -6.93
N ALA A 80 -1.25 7.77 -5.60
CA ALA A 80 -0.02 7.75 -4.83
C ALA A 80 0.79 6.48 -5.10
N LEU A 81 0.13 5.33 -5.16
CA LEU A 81 0.79 4.06 -5.45
C LEU A 81 1.38 4.06 -6.87
N ASN A 82 0.63 4.57 -7.85
CA ASN A 82 1.10 4.64 -9.24
C ASN A 82 2.27 5.60 -9.41
N SER A 83 2.38 6.63 -8.59
CA SER A 83 3.47 7.61 -8.70
C SER A 83 4.82 7.06 -8.22
N ILE A 84 4.84 5.99 -7.43
CA ILE A 84 6.07 5.35 -6.94
C ILE A 84 6.49 4.13 -7.77
N LYS A 85 5.67 3.72 -8.70
CA LYS A 85 5.96 2.56 -9.56
C LYS A 85 6.99 2.87 -10.65
#